data_cdaa5031addf8ae7a91ae6f78b777ef1
#
_entry.id   cdaa5031addf8ae7a91ae6f78b777ef1
#
_cell.length_a   1.000
_cell.length_b   1.000
_cell.length_c   1.000
_cell.angle_alpha   90.00
_cell.angle_beta   90.00
_cell.angle_gamma   90.00
#
_symmetry.space_group_name_H-M   'P 1'
#
loop_
_entity.id
_entity.type
_entity.pdbx_description
1 polymer ?
#
loop_
_entity_poly.entity_id
_entity_poly.type
_entity_poly.pdbx_seq_one_letter_code
_entity_poly.pdbx_strand_id
1 'polypeptide(L)'
;MPNTPIILERNTVARSRLFRAEELQLEFSNGEQRTYEKLCSGGPGAVLMVPMLDDSTVLMVREYAGGLENYHLSLPKGAMDAGETPAQAANRELKEEIGYGAKSIHFLKQVHLSPSYMEHKINILIMRDLYPETLQGDEPEPIEVVPSPFDDLFSLVMQDDVIEGRSIAALYMTRDWLAQKTS
;
A
#
# COMPACT_ATOMS: atom_id res chain seq x y z
N MET A 1 26.52 10.25 -9.50
CA MET A 1 25.20 10.64 -8.99
C MET A 1 25.39 11.92 -8.17
N PRO A 2 24.45 12.85 -8.14
CA PRO A 2 24.56 14.01 -7.25
C PRO A 2 24.58 13.55 -5.79
N ASN A 3 25.29 14.29 -4.93
CA ASN A 3 25.29 14.01 -3.51
C ASN A 3 23.94 14.36 -2.88
N THR A 4 23.54 13.60 -1.87
CA THR A 4 22.34 13.91 -1.08
C THR A 4 22.50 15.27 -0.40
N PRO A 5 21.51 16.17 -0.46
CA PRO A 5 21.57 17.45 0.24
C PRO A 5 21.74 17.28 1.75
N ILE A 6 22.42 18.24 2.37
CA ILE A 6 22.58 18.30 3.83
C ILE A 6 21.30 18.91 4.41
N ILE A 7 20.75 18.30 5.44
CA ILE A 7 19.64 18.87 6.22
C ILE A 7 20.28 19.79 7.28
N LEU A 8 20.10 21.09 7.09
CA LEU A 8 20.62 22.11 8.01
C LEU A 8 19.72 22.24 9.24
N GLU A 9 18.40 22.20 9.02
CA GLU A 9 17.40 22.34 10.06
C GLU A 9 16.15 21.50 9.73
N ARG A 10 15.46 21.05 10.78
CA ARG A 10 14.19 20.30 10.68
C ARG A 10 13.24 20.80 11.75
N ASN A 11 12.08 21.30 11.33
CA ASN A 11 11.04 21.85 12.19
C ASN A 11 9.70 21.16 11.96
N THR A 12 8.97 20.85 13.02
CA THR A 12 7.55 20.45 12.89
C THR A 12 6.72 21.72 12.75
N VAL A 13 6.08 21.90 11.59
CA VAL A 13 5.29 23.11 11.28
C VAL A 13 3.78 22.90 11.49
N ALA A 14 3.31 21.63 11.45
CA ALA A 14 1.92 21.30 11.75
C ALA A 14 1.78 19.90 12.32
N ARG A 15 0.77 19.69 13.18
CA ARG A 15 0.42 18.40 13.75
C ARG A 15 -1.07 18.27 13.96
N SER A 16 -1.63 17.15 13.50
CA SER A 16 -2.99 16.70 13.81
C SER A 16 -2.94 15.32 14.49
N ARG A 17 -4.09 14.68 14.68
CA ARG A 17 -4.14 13.30 15.17
C ARG A 17 -3.41 12.32 14.23
N LEU A 18 -3.59 12.48 12.94
CA LEU A 18 -3.09 11.56 11.91
C LEU A 18 -1.80 12.07 11.24
N PHE A 19 -1.69 13.37 11.01
CA PHE A 19 -0.62 13.96 10.20
C PHE A 19 0.36 14.77 11.03
N ARG A 20 1.64 14.71 10.64
CA ARG A 20 2.69 15.62 11.07
C ARG A 20 3.39 16.15 9.82
N ALA A 21 3.43 17.49 9.67
CA ALA A 21 4.20 18.14 8.63
C ALA A 21 5.52 18.68 9.19
N GLU A 22 6.60 18.42 8.47
CA GLU A 22 7.93 18.94 8.77
C GLU A 22 8.41 19.85 7.64
N GLU A 23 9.07 20.94 8.02
CA GLU A 23 9.87 21.78 7.16
C GLU A 23 11.34 21.38 7.27
N LEU A 24 12.03 21.28 6.14
CA LEU A 24 13.45 20.95 6.02
C LEU A 24 14.17 22.10 5.33
N GLN A 25 15.19 22.67 5.99
CA GLN A 25 16.14 23.56 5.34
C GLN A 25 17.27 22.72 4.77
N LEU A 26 17.42 22.71 3.46
CA LEU A 26 18.37 21.87 2.74
C LEU A 26 19.47 22.70 2.08
N GLU A 27 20.71 22.19 2.11
CA GLU A 27 21.80 22.70 1.30
C GLU A 27 22.23 21.64 0.28
N PHE A 28 22.19 21.98 -0.98
CA PHE A 28 22.58 21.13 -2.09
C PHE A 28 24.11 21.22 -2.34
N SER A 29 24.64 20.23 -3.07
CA SER A 29 26.09 20.13 -3.35
C SER A 29 26.68 21.32 -4.12
N ASN A 30 25.85 22.15 -4.75
CA ASN A 30 26.24 23.39 -5.41
C ASN A 30 26.17 24.65 -4.51
N GLY A 31 25.87 24.47 -3.21
CA GLY A 31 25.71 25.56 -2.24
C GLY A 31 24.32 26.23 -2.24
N GLU A 32 23.42 25.82 -3.12
CA GLU A 32 22.06 26.34 -3.13
C GLU A 32 21.26 25.84 -1.93
N GLN A 33 20.53 26.75 -1.27
CA GLN A 33 19.65 26.40 -0.16
C GLN A 33 18.19 26.46 -0.59
N ARG A 34 17.39 25.51 -0.08
CA ARG A 34 15.95 25.40 -0.35
C ARG A 34 15.21 24.90 0.87
N THR A 35 13.99 25.38 1.02
CA THR A 35 13.04 24.89 2.01
C THR A 35 12.10 23.87 1.35
N TYR A 36 11.98 22.69 1.98
CA TYR A 36 11.06 21.66 1.59
C TYR A 36 10.08 21.36 2.72
N GLU A 37 8.84 21.07 2.38
CA GLU A 37 7.88 20.53 3.34
C GLU A 37 7.54 19.09 3.02
N LYS A 38 7.30 18.28 4.06
CA LYS A 38 6.87 16.91 3.89
C LYS A 38 5.88 16.47 4.96
N LEU A 39 4.99 15.54 4.58
CA LEU A 39 4.17 14.78 5.51
C LEU A 39 4.95 13.57 6.02
N CYS A 40 5.11 13.50 7.34
CA CYS A 40 5.79 12.40 7.99
C CYS A 40 4.84 11.23 8.19
N SER A 41 5.35 10.02 7.93
CA SER A 41 4.67 8.77 8.27
C SER A 41 4.87 8.45 9.74
N GLY A 42 3.82 7.97 10.41
CA GLY A 42 3.93 7.34 11.73
C GLY A 42 4.08 5.82 11.56
N GLY A 43 4.91 5.19 12.38
CA GLY A 43 5.03 3.73 12.42
C GLY A 43 5.93 3.11 11.35
N PRO A 44 5.97 1.76 11.29
CA PRO A 44 6.92 0.99 10.47
C PRO A 44 6.57 0.94 8.98
N GLY A 45 5.40 1.41 8.58
CA GLY A 45 4.90 1.38 7.21
C GLY A 45 3.58 0.65 7.08
N ALA A 46 3.26 0.24 5.86
CA ALA A 46 2.03 -0.46 5.53
C ALA A 46 2.29 -1.64 4.60
N VAL A 47 1.30 -2.51 4.48
CA VAL A 47 1.24 -3.62 3.52
C VAL A 47 0.07 -3.41 2.58
N LEU A 48 0.24 -3.85 1.32
CA LEU A 48 -0.80 -3.96 0.31
C LEU A 48 -0.74 -5.38 -0.23
N MET A 49 -1.85 -6.09 -0.15
CA MET A 49 -1.93 -7.49 -0.50
C MET A 49 -2.57 -7.66 -1.87
N VAL A 50 -2.03 -8.60 -2.67
CA VAL A 50 -2.66 -9.08 -3.90
C VAL A 50 -3.11 -10.53 -3.65
N PRO A 51 -4.34 -10.73 -3.12
CA PRO A 51 -4.83 -12.05 -2.73
C PRO A 51 -5.38 -12.77 -3.96
N MET A 52 -4.61 -13.73 -4.45
CA MET A 52 -5.00 -14.56 -5.59
C MET A 52 -5.82 -15.76 -5.07
N LEU A 53 -7.13 -15.75 -5.36
CA LEU A 53 -8.01 -16.88 -5.03
C LEU A 53 -7.63 -18.11 -5.87
N ASP A 54 -7.33 -17.86 -7.14
CA ASP A 54 -6.77 -18.78 -8.11
C ASP A 54 -5.93 -18.01 -9.14
N ASP A 55 -5.49 -18.63 -10.24
CA ASP A 55 -4.63 -17.97 -11.24
C ASP A 55 -5.35 -16.91 -12.09
N SER A 56 -6.71 -16.86 -12.05
CA SER A 56 -7.54 -15.94 -12.83
C SER A 56 -8.36 -14.96 -11.99
N THR A 57 -8.37 -15.11 -10.66
CA THR A 57 -9.22 -14.35 -9.76
C THR A 57 -8.41 -13.71 -8.63
N VAL A 58 -8.50 -12.39 -8.50
CA VAL A 58 -7.97 -11.62 -7.37
C VAL A 58 -9.12 -11.15 -6.47
N LEU A 59 -8.92 -11.18 -5.15
CA LEU A 59 -9.89 -10.63 -4.22
C LEU A 59 -9.57 -9.14 -3.98
N MET A 60 -10.50 -8.28 -4.35
CA MET A 60 -10.47 -6.85 -4.06
C MET A 60 -11.44 -6.51 -2.96
N VAL A 61 -11.36 -5.29 -2.44
CA VAL A 61 -12.24 -4.78 -1.38
C VAL A 61 -12.86 -3.47 -1.79
N ARG A 62 -14.13 -3.28 -1.39
CA ARG A 62 -14.82 -2.00 -1.52
C ARG A 62 -14.87 -1.36 -0.15
N GLU A 63 -14.20 -0.24 -0.01
CA GLU A 63 -14.10 0.51 1.25
C GLU A 63 -14.30 2.01 1.05
N TYR A 64 -14.70 2.70 2.12
CA TYR A 64 -14.83 4.16 2.13
C TYR A 64 -13.46 4.83 2.28
N ALA A 65 -13.16 5.76 1.40
CA ALA A 65 -11.96 6.57 1.48
C ALA A 65 -12.28 8.02 1.85
N GLY A 66 -11.85 8.46 3.02
CA GLY A 66 -12.09 9.83 3.49
C GLY A 66 -11.51 10.93 2.60
N GLY A 67 -10.45 10.62 1.83
CA GLY A 67 -9.88 11.56 0.85
C GLY A 67 -10.68 11.69 -0.44
N LEU A 68 -11.58 10.75 -0.71
CA LEU A 68 -12.48 10.73 -1.87
C LEU A 68 -13.92 11.09 -1.46
N GLU A 69 -14.23 11.00 -0.17
CA GLU A 69 -15.60 11.07 0.39
C GLU A 69 -16.55 10.07 -0.30
N ASN A 70 -16.01 8.91 -0.70
CA ASN A 70 -16.75 7.89 -1.46
C ASN A 70 -16.15 6.50 -1.28
N TYR A 71 -16.92 5.47 -1.64
CA TYR A 71 -16.44 4.10 -1.75
C TYR A 71 -15.68 3.90 -3.06
N HIS A 72 -14.64 3.07 -3.01
CA HIS A 72 -13.86 2.69 -4.17
C HIS A 72 -13.41 1.24 -4.07
N LEU A 73 -13.10 0.64 -5.22
CA LEU A 73 -12.58 -0.71 -5.30
C LEU A 73 -11.04 -0.68 -5.32
N SER A 74 -10.42 -1.36 -4.37
CA SER A 74 -8.96 -1.40 -4.24
C SER A 74 -8.48 -2.77 -3.76
N LEU A 75 -7.17 -2.96 -3.71
CA LEU A 75 -6.59 -4.11 -3.02
C LEU A 75 -6.62 -3.89 -1.50
N PRO A 76 -6.80 -4.97 -0.70
CA PRO A 76 -6.74 -4.90 0.76
C PRO A 76 -5.36 -4.39 1.20
N LYS A 77 -5.32 -3.57 2.27
CA LYS A 77 -4.12 -2.89 2.74
C LYS A 77 -4.28 -2.46 4.19
N GLY A 78 -3.24 -2.59 4.98
CA GLY A 78 -3.29 -2.15 6.37
C GLY A 78 -1.96 -1.68 6.92
N ALA A 79 -1.96 -1.18 8.14
CA ALA A 79 -0.77 -0.71 8.82
C ALA A 79 0.02 -1.88 9.41
N MET A 80 1.33 -1.77 9.41
CA MET A 80 2.19 -2.71 10.13
C MET A 80 2.25 -2.32 11.60
N ASP A 81 2.14 -3.30 12.49
CA ASP A 81 2.41 -3.11 13.90
C ASP A 81 3.92 -3.11 14.22
N ALA A 82 4.27 -2.56 15.37
CA ALA A 82 5.66 -2.53 15.81
C ALA A 82 6.21 -3.96 16.01
N GLY A 83 7.27 -4.28 15.29
CA GLY A 83 7.93 -5.58 15.37
C GLY A 83 7.42 -6.62 14.37
N GLU A 84 6.37 -6.33 13.61
CA GLU A 84 5.92 -7.21 12.54
C GLU A 84 6.85 -7.15 11.32
N THR A 85 7.05 -8.28 10.69
CA THR A 85 7.54 -8.35 9.31
C THR A 85 6.41 -8.02 8.33
N PRO A 86 6.70 -7.57 7.09
CA PRO A 86 5.66 -7.35 6.09
C PRO A 86 4.75 -8.56 5.85
N ALA A 87 5.30 -9.78 5.89
CA ALA A 87 4.52 -11.01 5.70
C ALA A 87 3.57 -11.30 6.87
N GLN A 88 3.98 -11.01 8.11
CA GLN A 88 3.12 -11.16 9.29
C GLN A 88 1.97 -10.15 9.25
N ALA A 89 2.27 -8.87 9.02
CA ALA A 89 1.27 -7.83 8.89
C ALA A 89 0.28 -8.15 7.75
N ALA A 90 0.77 -8.51 6.55
CA ALA A 90 -0.08 -8.86 5.43
C ALA A 90 -1.01 -10.04 5.72
N ASN A 91 -0.54 -11.06 6.42
CA ASN A 91 -1.38 -12.21 6.75
C ASN A 91 -2.40 -11.92 7.86
N ARG A 92 -2.08 -11.02 8.80
CA ARG A 92 -3.03 -10.52 9.81
C ARG A 92 -4.11 -9.68 9.15
N GLU A 93 -3.75 -8.65 8.42
CA GLU A 93 -4.67 -7.74 7.74
C GLU A 93 -5.59 -8.49 6.75
N LEU A 94 -5.05 -9.47 6.03
CA LEU A 94 -5.84 -10.30 5.11
C LEU A 94 -6.96 -11.07 5.83
N LYS A 95 -6.70 -11.56 7.05
CA LYS A 95 -7.69 -12.26 7.87
C LYS A 95 -8.72 -11.30 8.47
N GLU A 96 -8.31 -10.10 8.82
CA GLU A 96 -9.16 -9.05 9.38
C GLU A 96 -10.10 -8.49 8.30
N GLU A 97 -9.57 -8.10 7.13
CA GLU A 97 -10.33 -7.44 6.08
C GLU A 97 -11.17 -8.39 5.21
N ILE A 98 -10.63 -9.54 4.83
CA ILE A 98 -11.29 -10.41 3.85
C ILE A 98 -11.60 -11.83 4.35
N GLY A 99 -11.22 -12.18 5.57
CA GLY A 99 -11.53 -13.49 6.16
C GLY A 99 -10.70 -14.66 5.62
N TYR A 100 -9.51 -14.39 5.08
CA TYR A 100 -8.59 -15.40 4.55
C TYR A 100 -7.18 -15.22 5.11
N GLY A 101 -6.50 -16.34 5.41
CA GLY A 101 -5.07 -16.39 5.53
C GLY A 101 -4.43 -16.90 4.23
N ALA A 102 -3.12 -16.73 4.06
CA ALA A 102 -2.37 -17.25 2.92
C ALA A 102 -1.23 -18.16 3.39
N LYS A 103 -1.04 -19.32 2.72
CA LYS A 103 0.08 -20.24 2.99
C LYS A 103 1.35 -19.83 2.22
N SER A 104 1.17 -19.20 1.07
CA SER A 104 2.27 -18.74 0.21
C SER A 104 2.22 -17.20 0.14
N ILE A 105 3.25 -16.56 0.68
CA ILE A 105 3.37 -15.10 0.75
C ILE A 105 4.66 -14.69 0.07
N HIS A 106 4.54 -13.89 -0.98
CA HIS A 106 5.70 -13.42 -1.73
C HIS A 106 5.82 -11.90 -1.65
N PHE A 107 6.93 -11.42 -1.08
CA PHE A 107 7.25 -9.99 -1.11
C PHE A 107 7.65 -9.58 -2.54
N LEU A 108 6.89 -8.66 -3.11
CA LEU A 108 7.11 -8.20 -4.47
C LEU A 108 8.00 -6.95 -4.50
N LYS A 109 7.56 -5.89 -3.84
CA LYS A 109 8.30 -4.62 -3.82
C LYS A 109 7.80 -3.68 -2.72
N GLN A 110 8.70 -2.83 -2.21
CA GLN A 110 8.31 -1.65 -1.46
C GLN A 110 8.19 -0.44 -2.40
N VAL A 111 7.11 0.30 -2.29
CA VAL A 111 6.88 1.54 -3.07
C VAL A 111 6.54 2.71 -2.16
N HIS A 112 6.70 3.92 -2.67
CA HIS A 112 6.30 5.15 -2.00
C HIS A 112 5.10 5.77 -2.71
N LEU A 113 4.19 6.38 -1.95
CA LEU A 113 3.00 7.01 -2.53
C LEU A 113 3.34 8.29 -3.30
N SER A 114 3.98 9.25 -2.64
CA SER A 114 4.33 10.54 -3.22
C SER A 114 5.67 11.03 -2.64
N PRO A 115 6.81 10.46 -3.09
CA PRO A 115 8.11 10.65 -2.44
C PRO A 115 8.61 12.10 -2.47
N SER A 116 8.00 12.96 -3.30
CA SER A 116 8.35 14.39 -3.33
C SER A 116 7.97 15.14 -2.05
N TYR A 117 6.94 14.67 -1.31
CA TYR A 117 6.43 15.35 -0.12
C TYR A 117 5.80 14.41 0.93
N MET A 118 5.87 13.10 0.76
CA MET A 118 5.35 12.12 1.74
C MET A 118 6.38 11.04 2.06
N GLU A 119 6.49 10.69 3.34
CA GLU A 119 7.27 9.53 3.77
C GLU A 119 6.56 8.18 3.61
N HIS A 120 5.29 8.19 3.20
CA HIS A 120 4.47 6.99 3.16
C HIS A 120 5.06 5.91 2.25
N LYS A 121 5.42 4.79 2.85
CA LYS A 121 5.93 3.59 2.16
C LYS A 121 4.97 2.42 2.39
N ILE A 122 4.79 1.60 1.37
CA ILE A 122 3.95 0.41 1.43
C ILE A 122 4.68 -0.78 0.81
N ASN A 123 4.55 -1.92 1.46
CA ASN A 123 5.10 -3.19 1.00
C ASN A 123 4.02 -3.94 0.22
N ILE A 124 4.29 -4.30 -1.02
CA ILE A 124 3.37 -5.06 -1.88
C ILE A 124 3.71 -6.53 -1.77
N LEU A 125 2.71 -7.36 -1.44
CA LEU A 125 2.85 -8.81 -1.29
C LEU A 125 1.80 -9.55 -2.11
N ILE A 126 2.23 -10.63 -2.78
CA ILE A 126 1.33 -11.57 -3.45
C ILE A 126 0.97 -12.65 -2.42
N MET A 127 -0.33 -12.88 -2.25
CA MET A 127 -0.89 -13.85 -1.31
C MET A 127 -1.55 -14.97 -2.10
N ARG A 128 -1.09 -16.22 -1.92
CA ARG A 128 -1.59 -17.42 -2.63
C ARG A 128 -1.89 -18.55 -1.66
N ASP A 129 -2.53 -19.58 -2.17
CA ASP A 129 -2.95 -20.72 -1.37
C ASP A 129 -3.80 -20.26 -0.18
N LEU A 130 -4.82 -19.46 -0.50
CA LEU A 130 -5.71 -18.86 0.48
C LEU A 130 -6.50 -19.94 1.23
N TYR A 131 -6.70 -19.73 2.51
CA TYR A 131 -7.53 -20.59 3.36
C TYR A 131 -8.43 -19.74 4.26
N PRO A 132 -9.67 -20.17 4.54
CA PRO A 132 -10.60 -19.42 5.37
C PRO A 132 -10.07 -19.29 6.81
N GLU A 133 -9.89 -18.08 7.26
CA GLU A 133 -9.60 -17.73 8.66
C GLU A 133 -9.89 -16.26 8.88
N THR A 134 -10.83 -15.95 9.77
CA THR A 134 -11.25 -14.58 10.08
C THR A 134 -10.71 -14.14 11.43
N LEU A 135 -10.14 -12.96 11.48
CA LEU A 135 -9.83 -12.22 12.71
C LEU A 135 -10.80 -11.04 12.84
N GLN A 136 -10.90 -10.53 14.06
CA GLN A 136 -11.67 -9.32 14.30
C GLN A 136 -10.84 -8.11 13.87
N GLY A 137 -11.31 -7.37 12.86
CA GLY A 137 -10.76 -6.09 12.45
C GLY A 137 -11.29 -4.91 13.27
N ASP A 138 -10.80 -3.73 12.99
CA ASP A 138 -11.19 -2.45 13.60
C ASP A 138 -12.01 -1.55 12.65
N GLU A 139 -12.40 -2.06 11.51
CA GLU A 139 -13.21 -1.35 10.54
C GLU A 139 -14.61 -1.06 11.08
N PRO A 140 -15.17 0.16 10.84
CA PRO A 140 -16.47 0.57 11.37
C PRO A 140 -17.65 -0.20 10.80
N GLU A 141 -17.48 -0.83 9.65
CA GLU A 141 -18.46 -1.67 8.97
C GLU A 141 -17.79 -2.86 8.27
N PRO A 142 -18.52 -3.94 7.98
CA PRO A 142 -17.96 -5.07 7.23
C PRO A 142 -17.46 -4.64 5.84
N ILE A 143 -16.24 -5.02 5.51
CA ILE A 143 -15.65 -4.77 4.19
C ILE A 143 -16.31 -5.68 3.16
N GLU A 144 -16.75 -5.12 2.03
CA GLU A 144 -17.26 -5.90 0.89
C GLU A 144 -16.08 -6.51 0.12
N VAL A 145 -15.97 -7.83 0.11
CA VAL A 145 -14.98 -8.56 -0.69
C VAL A 145 -15.52 -8.82 -2.08
N VAL A 146 -14.79 -8.37 -3.10
CA VAL A 146 -15.20 -8.43 -4.51
C VAL A 146 -14.23 -9.31 -5.29
N PRO A 147 -14.57 -10.58 -5.60
CA PRO A 147 -13.80 -11.39 -6.54
C PRO A 147 -13.78 -10.74 -7.92
N SER A 148 -12.58 -10.48 -8.43
CA SER A 148 -12.37 -9.70 -9.65
C SER A 148 -11.53 -10.47 -10.67
N PRO A 149 -11.82 -10.37 -11.98
CA PRO A 149 -11.09 -11.10 -13.01
C PRO A 149 -9.66 -10.57 -13.12
N PHE A 150 -8.69 -11.46 -12.95
CA PHE A 150 -7.26 -11.12 -13.06
C PHE A 150 -6.72 -11.38 -14.48
N ASP A 151 -7.37 -12.24 -15.25
CA ASP A 151 -7.02 -12.56 -16.64
C ASP A 151 -7.39 -11.41 -17.62
N ASP A 152 -8.42 -10.61 -17.32
CA ASP A 152 -8.74 -9.37 -18.03
C ASP A 152 -8.42 -8.13 -17.19
N LEU A 153 -7.15 -8.02 -16.83
CA LEU A 153 -6.67 -6.96 -15.94
C LEU A 153 -6.87 -5.55 -16.51
N PHE A 154 -6.80 -5.40 -17.83
CA PHE A 154 -7.03 -4.09 -18.46
C PHE A 154 -8.47 -3.62 -18.21
N SER A 155 -9.47 -4.45 -18.45
CA SER A 155 -10.86 -4.10 -18.19
C SER A 155 -11.13 -3.85 -16.71
N LEU A 156 -10.47 -4.61 -15.81
CA LEU A 156 -10.59 -4.40 -14.37
C LEU A 156 -10.08 -3.01 -13.95
N VAL A 157 -8.88 -2.64 -14.35
CA VAL A 157 -8.27 -1.36 -13.92
C VAL A 157 -8.87 -0.13 -14.61
N MET A 158 -9.66 -0.31 -15.65
CA MET A 158 -10.38 0.77 -16.35
C MET A 158 -11.79 1.01 -15.81
N GLN A 159 -12.23 0.28 -14.78
CA GLN A 159 -13.49 0.56 -14.10
C GLN A 159 -13.40 1.90 -13.34
N ASP A 160 -14.49 2.66 -13.33
CA ASP A 160 -14.55 4.02 -12.79
C ASP A 160 -14.24 4.11 -11.29
N ASP A 161 -14.45 3.02 -10.54
CA ASP A 161 -14.20 2.93 -9.10
C ASP A 161 -12.84 2.29 -8.75
N VAL A 162 -12.05 1.82 -9.72
CA VAL A 162 -10.68 1.32 -9.55
C VAL A 162 -9.69 2.47 -9.80
N ILE A 163 -9.53 3.34 -8.83
CA ILE A 163 -8.80 4.62 -8.98
C ILE A 163 -7.53 4.71 -8.12
N GLU A 164 -7.28 3.74 -7.26
CA GLU A 164 -6.12 3.73 -6.36
C GLU A 164 -4.87 3.24 -7.08
N GLY A 165 -3.95 4.18 -7.35
CA GLY A 165 -2.77 3.92 -8.20
C GLY A 165 -1.83 2.84 -7.70
N ARG A 166 -1.73 2.60 -6.38
CA ARG A 166 -0.89 1.52 -5.82
C ARG A 166 -1.50 0.15 -6.10
N SER A 167 -2.83 0.02 -6.02
CA SER A 167 -3.56 -1.21 -6.38
C SER A 167 -3.36 -1.53 -7.86
N ILE A 168 -3.52 -0.55 -8.75
CA ILE A 168 -3.30 -0.71 -10.19
C ILE A 168 -1.85 -1.16 -10.46
N ALA A 169 -0.87 -0.50 -9.85
CA ALA A 169 0.54 -0.87 -10.01
C ALA A 169 0.84 -2.28 -9.48
N ALA A 170 0.29 -2.66 -8.31
CA ALA A 170 0.46 -3.97 -7.72
C ALA A 170 -0.13 -5.09 -8.58
N LEU A 171 -1.31 -4.87 -9.16
CA LEU A 171 -1.95 -5.82 -10.08
C LEU A 171 -1.07 -6.08 -11.31
N TYR A 172 -0.59 -5.03 -11.99
CA TYR A 172 0.28 -5.19 -13.15
C TYR A 172 1.63 -5.83 -12.80
N MET A 173 2.27 -5.43 -11.69
CA MET A 173 3.50 -6.07 -11.21
C MET A 173 3.29 -7.56 -10.90
N THR A 174 2.15 -7.93 -10.32
CA THR A 174 1.80 -9.32 -10.02
C THR A 174 1.65 -10.14 -11.30
N ARG A 175 0.93 -9.61 -12.31
CA ARG A 175 0.79 -10.25 -13.62
C ARG A 175 2.16 -10.56 -14.24
N ASP A 176 3.02 -9.56 -14.28
CA ASP A 176 4.33 -9.70 -14.91
C ASP A 176 5.25 -10.65 -14.13
N TRP A 177 5.14 -10.66 -12.80
CA TRP A 177 5.87 -11.62 -11.96
C TRP A 177 5.39 -13.07 -12.17
N LEU A 178 4.07 -13.29 -12.27
CA LEU A 178 3.50 -14.63 -12.54
C LEU A 178 3.94 -15.15 -13.94
N ALA A 179 3.94 -14.30 -14.95
CA ALA A 179 4.37 -14.65 -16.30
C ALA A 179 5.83 -15.11 -16.36
N GLN A 180 6.72 -14.52 -15.54
CA GLN A 180 8.12 -14.92 -15.46
C GLN A 180 8.34 -16.30 -14.80
N LYS A 181 7.40 -16.78 -14.00
CA LYS A 181 7.52 -18.08 -13.33
C LYS A 181 7.00 -19.25 -14.17
N THR A 182 6.21 -18.96 -15.19
CA THR A 182 5.66 -19.94 -16.12
C THR A 182 6.55 -20.15 -17.37
N SER A 183 7.59 -19.37 -17.52
CA SER A 183 8.60 -19.47 -18.59
C SER A 183 9.84 -20.23 -18.13
#